data_d07cdd5279d17a66a19e58a83faf776b
#
_entry.id   d07cdd5279d17a66a19e58a83faf776b
#
_cell.length_a   1.000
_cell.length_b   1.000
_cell.length_c   1.000
_cell.angle_alpha   90.00
_cell.angle_beta   90.00
_cell.angle_gamma   90.00
#
_symmetry.space_group_name_H-M   'P 1'
#
loop_
_entity.id
_entity.type
_entity.pdbx_description
1 polymer ?
#
loop_
_entity_poly.entity_id
_entity_poly.type
_entity_poly.pdbx_seq_one_letter_code
_entity_poly.pdbx_strand_id
1 'polypeptide(L)'
;MKPRVAIALTCLLSGLCQDGQARQTTQAPAQNSNAKIQVKVNAVLVPVVVRDAQGRAVGNLKKEDFQLFDRDKQQAISGFSIQKRAAIEPSPAPVALSTASPTGIPPVNANVTQRSPMPTERYIVFLFDDMHLAASDLLQVQKAATKMLAGSLADSDMAAVLSFSGVNSGMTRDHAKLQDAIAKIKVQSLYRRSGRECPDVDYYQADLIQNKHNDQAFQSAVDDALNCGHLDMRHLAEQMARSAASRALAIGDQDVRVTLGFVTEVVRRMASLPGQRTLILMSPGFLTVVPEAMTDKSRILDLAAQSNVTISALDARGLYTTELDASEQGAHTTMALQTGDESQRHSDSMSLNEDVMAEFADGTGGTFFHNSNDLEGGLQKLAEAPEYVYLLELSLENVKQDGTYHRLKVKVDQDNLKLQARRGYFAPAPEKNKK
;
A
#
# COMPACT_ATOMS: atom_id res chain seq x y z
N MET A 1 49.73 18.23 31.96
CA MET A 1 51.09 18.45 31.42
C MET A 1 50.92 18.63 29.90
N LYS A 2 51.25 19.84 29.42
CA LYS A 2 51.47 20.20 27.99
C LYS A 2 52.85 19.66 27.56
N PRO A 3 53.20 19.53 26.23
CA PRO A 3 53.38 20.77 25.45
C PRO A 3 52.91 20.71 23.96
N ARG A 4 52.78 21.91 23.43
CA ARG A 4 52.67 22.38 22.06
C ARG A 4 53.95 22.18 21.28
N VAL A 5 53.91 21.98 19.95
CA VAL A 5 54.96 22.44 19.03
C VAL A 5 54.30 23.02 17.77
N ALA A 6 54.57 24.27 17.51
CA ALA A 6 54.34 25.02 16.28
C ALA A 6 55.63 25.03 15.47
N ILE A 7 55.54 24.92 14.13
CA ILE A 7 56.63 25.32 13.23
C ILE A 7 56.01 26.11 12.07
N ALA A 8 56.36 27.39 12.02
CA ALA A 8 56.19 28.28 10.89
C ALA A 8 57.45 28.19 10.00
N LEU A 9 57.26 28.27 8.69
CA LEU A 9 58.35 28.64 7.80
C LEU A 9 57.85 29.52 6.66
N THR A 10 58.31 30.76 6.71
CA THR A 10 58.27 31.85 5.73
C THR A 10 59.33 31.63 4.66
N CYS A 11 59.02 31.91 3.39
CA CYS A 11 60.00 32.38 2.41
C CYS A 11 59.38 33.30 1.38
N LEU A 12 59.80 34.55 1.43
CA LEU A 12 59.69 35.59 0.39
C LEU A 12 60.65 35.28 -0.77
N LEU A 13 60.27 35.59 -2.01
CA LEU A 13 61.20 36.22 -2.98
C LEU A 13 60.39 36.84 -4.14
N SER A 14 60.71 38.05 -4.37
CA SER A 14 60.31 39.05 -5.33
C SER A 14 60.75 38.76 -6.78
N GLY A 15 59.99 39.21 -7.78
CA GLY A 15 60.41 39.30 -9.16
C GLY A 15 59.41 40.08 -10.02
N LEU A 16 59.71 41.35 -10.29
CA LEU A 16 59.08 42.25 -11.25
C LEU A 16 59.26 41.76 -12.70
N CYS A 17 58.24 41.91 -13.57
CA CYS A 17 58.40 42.43 -14.95
C CYS A 17 57.01 42.66 -15.57
N GLN A 18 56.67 43.85 -15.81
CA GLN A 18 56.19 44.74 -16.91
C GLN A 18 55.31 44.16 -18.03
N ASP A 19 54.20 44.87 -18.16
CA ASP A 19 53.48 45.37 -19.34
C ASP A 19 53.07 44.45 -20.52
N GLY A 20 51.76 44.43 -20.69
CA GLY A 20 51.11 43.94 -21.90
C GLY A 20 49.59 44.22 -21.82
N GLN A 21 49.17 45.46 -22.20
CA GLN A 21 47.75 45.81 -22.32
C GLN A 21 47.09 45.08 -23.47
N ALA A 22 46.19 44.12 -23.18
CA ALA A 22 45.21 43.65 -24.11
C ALA A 22 43.83 43.88 -23.53
N ARG A 23 43.06 44.78 -24.17
CA ARG A 23 41.62 45.00 -23.88
C ARG A 23 40.87 43.70 -24.02
N GLN A 24 40.47 43.10 -22.94
CA GLN A 24 39.48 42.04 -22.91
C GLN A 24 38.13 42.67 -22.60
N THR A 25 37.23 42.59 -23.57
CA THR A 25 35.80 42.81 -23.44
C THR A 25 35.25 41.85 -22.37
N THR A 26 34.80 42.42 -21.28
CA THR A 26 34.11 41.75 -20.20
C THR A 26 32.75 41.27 -20.71
N GLN A 27 32.65 39.99 -21.12
CA GLN A 27 31.36 39.31 -21.18
C GLN A 27 30.95 38.94 -19.76
N ALA A 28 29.85 39.53 -19.31
CA ALA A 28 29.20 39.16 -18.08
C ALA A 28 28.82 37.66 -18.10
N PRO A 29 29.06 36.89 -17.04
CA PRO A 29 28.60 35.50 -16.98
C PRO A 29 27.07 35.49 -17.00
N ALA A 30 26.51 34.78 -17.98
CA ALA A 30 25.10 34.46 -17.98
C ALA A 30 24.78 33.66 -16.68
N GLN A 31 24.09 34.29 -15.78
CA GLN A 31 23.49 33.67 -14.63
C GLN A 31 22.43 32.69 -15.15
N ASN A 32 22.80 31.40 -15.27
CA ASN A 32 21.84 30.32 -15.33
C ASN A 32 21.12 30.28 -13.97
N SER A 33 20.10 31.10 -13.84
CA SER A 33 19.12 30.95 -12.77
C SER A 33 18.30 29.69 -13.09
N ASN A 34 18.77 28.53 -12.62
CA ASN A 34 17.92 27.38 -12.41
C ASN A 34 16.90 27.76 -11.32
N ALA A 35 15.90 28.53 -11.71
CA ALA A 35 14.73 28.74 -10.90
C ALA A 35 14.05 27.37 -10.76
N LYS A 36 14.34 26.67 -9.67
CA LYS A 36 13.54 25.55 -9.21
C LYS A 36 12.17 26.10 -8.88
N ILE A 37 11.24 26.05 -9.85
CA ILE A 37 9.84 26.32 -9.60
C ILE A 37 9.35 25.17 -8.71
N GLN A 38 9.41 25.38 -7.41
CA GLN A 38 8.67 24.54 -6.45
C GLN A 38 7.20 24.92 -6.59
N VAL A 39 6.49 24.24 -7.46
CA VAL A 39 5.03 24.28 -7.45
C VAL A 39 4.61 23.55 -6.17
N LYS A 40 4.27 24.31 -5.15
CA LYS A 40 3.61 23.78 -3.94
C LYS A 40 2.23 23.34 -4.43
N VAL A 41 2.05 22.06 -4.72
CA VAL A 41 0.74 21.52 -5.10
C VAL A 41 -0.11 21.50 -3.84
N ASN A 42 -0.88 22.56 -3.63
CA ASN A 42 -1.84 22.67 -2.52
C ASN A 42 -3.19 22.03 -2.87
N ALA A 43 -3.17 20.86 -3.52
CA ALA A 43 -4.39 20.17 -3.89
C ALA A 43 -4.30 18.69 -3.57
N VAL A 44 -5.41 18.11 -3.14
CA VAL A 44 -5.60 16.68 -2.97
C VAL A 44 -6.29 16.12 -4.20
N LEU A 45 -5.67 15.15 -4.87
CA LEU A 45 -6.30 14.41 -5.95
C LEU A 45 -7.22 13.33 -5.37
N VAL A 46 -8.45 13.32 -5.85
CA VAL A 46 -9.49 12.34 -5.46
C VAL A 46 -9.87 11.55 -6.71
N PRO A 47 -9.24 10.39 -6.95
CA PRO A 47 -9.65 9.49 -8.03
C PRO A 47 -11.02 8.89 -7.69
N VAL A 48 -11.92 8.91 -8.69
CA VAL A 48 -13.28 8.37 -8.57
C VAL A 48 -13.54 7.44 -9.74
N VAL A 49 -13.94 6.21 -9.43
CA VAL A 49 -14.46 5.25 -10.40
C VAL A 49 -15.97 5.15 -10.22
N VAL A 50 -16.71 5.23 -11.32
CA VAL A 50 -18.17 5.17 -11.30
C VAL A 50 -18.64 4.00 -12.15
N ARG A 51 -19.51 3.17 -11.58
CA ARG A 51 -20.11 2.02 -12.23
C ARG A 51 -21.64 2.07 -12.10
N ASP A 52 -22.34 1.58 -13.11
CA ASP A 52 -23.78 1.41 -13.04
C ASP A 52 -24.19 0.20 -12.17
N ALA A 53 -25.48 -0.05 -12.03
CA ALA A 53 -26.02 -1.17 -11.26
C ALA A 53 -25.56 -2.55 -11.80
N GLN A 54 -25.21 -2.63 -13.09
CA GLN A 54 -24.70 -3.81 -13.77
C GLN A 54 -23.18 -3.93 -13.68
N GLY A 55 -22.52 -2.98 -13.02
CA GLY A 55 -21.06 -2.95 -12.85
C GLY A 55 -20.27 -2.38 -14.04
N ARG A 56 -20.95 -1.88 -15.09
CA ARG A 56 -20.31 -1.28 -16.25
C ARG A 56 -19.77 0.11 -15.92
N ALA A 57 -18.63 0.45 -16.50
CA ALA A 57 -18.00 1.75 -16.28
C ALA A 57 -18.84 2.89 -16.90
N VAL A 58 -19.04 3.96 -16.16
CA VAL A 58 -19.74 5.17 -16.60
C VAL A 58 -18.69 6.22 -16.92
N GLY A 59 -18.63 6.68 -18.17
CA GLY A 59 -17.58 7.57 -18.69
C GLY A 59 -18.06 8.95 -19.19
N ASN A 60 -19.32 9.27 -19.01
CA ASN A 60 -19.96 10.47 -19.57
C ASN A 60 -20.33 11.53 -18.52
N LEU A 61 -19.84 11.39 -17.28
CA LEU A 61 -20.11 12.35 -16.21
C LEU A 61 -19.26 13.62 -16.37
N LYS A 62 -19.82 14.73 -15.95
CA LYS A 62 -19.18 16.05 -15.96
C LYS A 62 -18.83 16.49 -14.53
N LYS A 63 -18.03 17.54 -14.41
CA LYS A 63 -17.65 18.10 -13.10
C LYS A 63 -18.86 18.44 -12.23
N GLU A 64 -19.90 18.96 -12.86
CA GLU A 64 -21.15 19.41 -12.23
C GLU A 64 -21.96 18.27 -11.62
N ASP A 65 -21.75 17.03 -12.11
CA ASP A 65 -22.43 15.84 -11.60
C ASP A 65 -21.84 15.38 -10.24
N PHE A 66 -20.65 15.91 -9.85
CA PHE A 66 -19.96 15.49 -8.65
C PHE A 66 -20.10 16.53 -7.52
N GLN A 67 -20.32 16.03 -6.32
CA GLN A 67 -20.27 16.77 -5.07
C GLN A 67 -19.19 16.17 -4.18
N LEU A 68 -18.25 17.02 -3.71
CA LEU A 68 -17.17 16.63 -2.82
C LEU A 68 -17.39 17.24 -1.43
N PHE A 69 -17.24 16.43 -0.40
CA PHE A 69 -17.40 16.87 0.99
C PHE A 69 -16.13 16.53 1.78
N ASP A 70 -15.67 17.48 2.59
CA ASP A 70 -14.63 17.30 3.59
C ASP A 70 -15.23 17.46 4.98
N ARG A 71 -15.19 16.42 5.83
CA ARG A 71 -15.85 16.41 7.16
C ARG A 71 -17.29 16.95 7.08
N ASP A 72 -18.07 16.42 6.14
CA ASP A 72 -19.46 16.79 5.85
C ASP A 72 -19.71 18.22 5.36
N LYS A 73 -18.65 19.03 5.16
CA LYS A 73 -18.74 20.33 4.51
C LYS A 73 -18.50 20.20 3.02
N GLN A 74 -19.42 20.67 2.21
CA GLN A 74 -19.25 20.69 0.77
C GLN A 74 -18.07 21.59 0.38
N GLN A 75 -17.23 21.08 -0.52
CA GLN A 75 -16.04 21.73 -1.03
C GLN A 75 -16.15 21.96 -2.53
N ALA A 76 -15.58 23.07 -2.99
CA ALA A 76 -15.49 23.31 -4.42
C ALA A 76 -14.43 22.39 -5.05
N ILE A 77 -14.79 21.75 -6.16
CA ILE A 77 -13.86 20.99 -6.98
C ILE A 77 -13.01 21.99 -7.77
N SER A 78 -11.72 22.14 -7.46
CA SER A 78 -10.82 23.10 -8.10
C SER A 78 -10.39 22.66 -9.49
N GLY A 79 -10.17 21.35 -9.69
CA GLY A 79 -9.81 20.75 -10.97
C GLY A 79 -10.62 19.49 -11.25
N PHE A 80 -10.79 19.18 -12.54
CA PHE A 80 -11.52 17.98 -13.01
C PHE A 80 -10.89 17.48 -14.29
N SER A 81 -10.60 16.17 -14.34
CA SER A 81 -10.17 15.52 -15.57
C SER A 81 -10.70 14.07 -15.63
N ILE A 82 -10.87 13.58 -16.84
CA ILE A 82 -11.32 12.21 -17.09
C ILE A 82 -10.15 11.46 -17.73
N GLN A 83 -9.69 10.42 -17.06
CA GLN A 83 -8.71 9.48 -17.64
C GLN A 83 -9.47 8.30 -18.23
N LYS A 84 -9.37 8.13 -19.55
CA LYS A 84 -9.91 6.98 -20.26
C LYS A 84 -8.79 5.98 -20.52
N ARG A 85 -9.04 4.69 -20.28
CA ARG A 85 -8.15 3.62 -20.70
C ARG A 85 -8.06 3.65 -22.25
N ALA A 86 -6.86 3.77 -22.79
CA ALA A 86 -6.66 3.59 -24.23
C ALA A 86 -7.03 2.15 -24.60
N ALA A 87 -8.02 1.97 -25.47
CA ALA A 87 -8.22 0.67 -26.12
C ALA A 87 -6.94 0.37 -26.90
N ILE A 88 -6.36 -0.81 -26.69
CA ILE A 88 -5.27 -1.30 -27.52
C ILE A 88 -5.94 -1.66 -28.87
N GLU A 89 -5.91 -0.73 -29.83
CA GLU A 89 -6.16 -1.11 -31.20
C GLU A 89 -5.00 -2.02 -31.64
N PRO A 90 -5.27 -3.21 -32.20
CA PRO A 90 -4.21 -4.06 -32.74
C PRO A 90 -3.40 -3.22 -33.73
N SER A 91 -2.11 -3.11 -33.49
CA SER A 91 -1.18 -2.40 -34.35
C SER A 91 -1.37 -2.89 -35.79
N PRO A 92 -1.65 -2.04 -36.77
CA PRO A 92 -1.73 -2.49 -38.13
C PRO A 92 -0.38 -3.12 -38.51
N ALA A 93 -0.45 -4.32 -39.11
CA ALA A 93 0.71 -5.05 -39.62
C ALA A 93 1.62 -4.12 -40.42
N PRO A 94 2.96 -4.30 -40.38
CA PRO A 94 3.88 -3.43 -41.07
C PRO A 94 3.57 -3.43 -42.57
N VAL A 95 3.08 -2.29 -43.05
CA VAL A 95 2.87 -2.07 -44.48
C VAL A 95 4.26 -2.05 -45.16
N ALA A 96 4.49 -2.98 -46.04
CA ALA A 96 5.71 -3.07 -46.83
C ALA A 96 6.02 -1.71 -47.48
N LEU A 97 7.24 -1.21 -47.28
CA LEU A 97 7.77 0.00 -47.93
C LEU A 97 7.73 -0.17 -49.44
N SER A 98 6.78 0.49 -50.10
CA SER A 98 6.87 0.74 -51.53
C SER A 98 7.78 1.92 -51.74
N THR A 99 8.88 1.66 -52.44
CA THR A 99 9.82 2.67 -52.96
C THR A 99 9.15 3.53 -54.02
N ALA A 100 8.93 4.80 -53.75
CA ALA A 100 8.64 5.83 -54.76
C ALA A 100 9.41 7.11 -54.43
N SER A 101 10.15 7.60 -55.44
CA SER A 101 11.07 8.73 -55.42
C SER A 101 10.43 10.10 -55.15
N PRO A 102 11.24 11.11 -54.78
CA PRO A 102 10.77 12.36 -54.23
C PRO A 102 10.60 13.45 -55.26
N THR A 103 9.46 14.08 -55.34
CA THR A 103 9.32 15.47 -55.85
C THR A 103 8.06 16.10 -55.34
N GLY A 104 8.22 17.21 -54.62
CA GLY A 104 7.11 18.09 -54.28
C GLY A 104 7.05 18.48 -52.79
N ILE A 105 7.52 19.70 -52.48
CA ILE A 105 7.35 20.34 -51.17
C ILE A 105 5.90 20.81 -51.08
N PRO A 106 5.09 20.31 -50.13
CA PRO A 106 3.78 20.87 -49.83
C PRO A 106 3.90 21.94 -48.71
N PRO A 107 2.98 22.91 -48.64
CA PRO A 107 3.01 24.03 -47.71
C PRO A 107 2.83 23.58 -46.28
N VAL A 108 3.57 24.24 -45.40
CA VAL A 108 3.47 24.05 -43.93
C VAL A 108 2.13 24.59 -43.47
N ASN A 109 1.12 23.73 -43.36
CA ASN A 109 -0.06 24.00 -42.54
C ASN A 109 0.31 23.68 -41.11
N ALA A 110 0.39 24.73 -40.29
CA ALA A 110 0.51 24.63 -38.85
C ALA A 110 -0.82 24.09 -38.26
N ASN A 111 -1.11 22.82 -38.46
CA ASN A 111 -2.08 22.12 -37.65
C ASN A 111 -1.41 21.85 -36.31
N VAL A 112 -1.89 22.55 -35.30
CA VAL A 112 -1.66 22.22 -33.88
C VAL A 112 -2.05 20.75 -33.72
N THR A 113 -1.04 19.90 -33.75
CA THR A 113 -1.20 18.46 -33.46
C THR A 113 -1.69 18.39 -32.01
N GLN A 114 -2.99 18.19 -31.82
CA GLN A 114 -3.49 17.72 -30.55
C GLN A 114 -2.69 16.46 -30.23
N ARG A 115 -1.74 16.57 -29.29
CA ARG A 115 -1.07 15.41 -28.71
C ARG A 115 -2.18 14.52 -28.17
N SER A 116 -2.43 13.39 -28.83
CA SER A 116 -3.22 12.32 -28.26
C SER A 116 -2.67 12.06 -26.87
N PRO A 117 -3.50 12.00 -25.82
CA PRO A 117 -3.02 11.70 -24.49
C PRO A 117 -2.26 10.36 -24.58
N MET A 118 -0.98 10.38 -24.21
CA MET A 118 -0.18 9.15 -24.08
C MET A 118 -0.97 8.19 -23.20
N PRO A 119 -1.06 6.90 -23.54
CA PRO A 119 -1.72 5.94 -22.67
C PRO A 119 -1.05 6.01 -21.31
N THR A 120 -1.86 6.26 -20.27
CA THR A 120 -1.36 6.36 -18.89
C THR A 120 -0.85 4.98 -18.50
N GLU A 121 0.46 4.82 -18.39
CA GLU A 121 1.08 3.58 -17.92
C GLU A 121 0.52 3.21 -16.54
N ARG A 122 0.24 1.94 -16.33
CA ARG A 122 -0.19 1.37 -15.05
C ARG A 122 0.93 0.55 -14.45
N TYR A 123 1.09 0.71 -13.14
CA TYR A 123 2.04 -0.01 -12.33
C TYR A 123 1.29 -0.78 -11.25
N ILE A 124 1.37 -2.10 -11.28
CA ILE A 124 0.67 -2.99 -10.37
C ILE A 124 1.70 -3.79 -9.58
N VAL A 125 1.60 -3.75 -8.26
CA VAL A 125 2.40 -4.61 -7.38
C VAL A 125 1.49 -5.63 -6.74
N PHE A 126 1.80 -6.91 -6.95
CA PHE A 126 1.19 -8.06 -6.28
C PHE A 126 2.06 -8.42 -5.07
N LEU A 127 1.59 -8.11 -3.88
CA LEU A 127 2.31 -8.37 -2.63
C LEU A 127 1.69 -9.54 -1.90
N PHE A 128 2.43 -10.63 -1.81
CA PHE A 128 2.05 -11.86 -1.12
C PHE A 128 2.52 -11.81 0.33
N ASP A 129 1.61 -12.08 1.23
CA ASP A 129 1.89 -12.25 2.65
C ASP A 129 2.24 -13.70 2.95
N ASP A 130 3.47 -14.08 2.67
CA ASP A 130 3.99 -15.41 2.91
C ASP A 130 4.43 -15.64 4.37
N MET A 131 4.25 -14.64 5.22
CA MET A 131 4.54 -14.71 6.66
C MET A 131 3.30 -15.11 7.48
N HIS A 132 2.11 -14.61 7.11
CA HIS A 132 0.88 -14.86 7.86
C HIS A 132 -0.05 -15.89 7.20
N LEU A 133 0.12 -16.19 5.91
CA LEU A 133 -0.69 -17.17 5.20
C LEU A 133 -0.34 -18.61 5.62
N ALA A 134 -1.37 -19.43 5.82
CA ALA A 134 -1.20 -20.87 5.89
C ALA A 134 -0.73 -21.45 4.53
N ALA A 135 -0.10 -22.61 4.54
CA ALA A 135 0.45 -23.20 3.32
C ALA A 135 -0.64 -23.54 2.27
N SER A 136 -1.81 -23.95 2.73
CA SER A 136 -2.99 -24.19 1.89
C SER A 136 -3.44 -22.93 1.16
N ASP A 137 -3.55 -21.82 1.90
CA ASP A 137 -4.07 -20.54 1.40
C ASP A 137 -3.08 -19.87 0.46
N LEU A 138 -1.78 -19.90 0.81
CA LEU A 138 -0.73 -19.45 -0.09
C LEU A 138 -0.78 -20.22 -1.42
N LEU A 139 -0.93 -21.54 -1.39
CA LEU A 139 -1.02 -22.34 -2.61
C LEU A 139 -2.25 -21.99 -3.45
N GLN A 140 -3.39 -21.73 -2.81
CA GLN A 140 -4.63 -21.33 -3.51
C GLN A 140 -4.45 -19.95 -4.18
N VAL A 141 -3.95 -18.95 -3.45
CA VAL A 141 -3.76 -17.61 -4.00
C VAL A 141 -2.66 -17.57 -5.08
N GLN A 142 -1.62 -18.40 -4.97
CA GLN A 142 -0.61 -18.56 -6.02
C GLN A 142 -1.24 -19.10 -7.32
N LYS A 143 -2.08 -20.14 -7.23
CA LYS A 143 -2.81 -20.68 -8.38
C LYS A 143 -3.72 -19.64 -9.02
N ALA A 144 -4.50 -18.93 -8.19
CA ALA A 144 -5.40 -17.86 -8.64
C ALA A 144 -4.63 -16.74 -9.33
N ALA A 145 -3.52 -16.26 -8.75
CA ALA A 145 -2.70 -15.21 -9.31
C ALA A 145 -2.02 -15.62 -10.63
N THR A 146 -1.48 -16.84 -10.70
CA THR A 146 -0.87 -17.37 -11.93
C THR A 146 -1.87 -17.42 -13.08
N LYS A 147 -3.10 -17.85 -12.79
CA LYS A 147 -4.17 -17.96 -13.78
C LYS A 147 -4.67 -16.57 -14.22
N MET A 148 -4.84 -15.65 -13.27
CA MET A 148 -5.21 -14.25 -13.54
C MET A 148 -4.15 -13.57 -14.43
N LEU A 149 -2.84 -13.73 -14.15
CA LEU A 149 -1.77 -13.14 -14.95
C LEU A 149 -1.77 -13.63 -16.40
N ALA A 150 -2.18 -14.88 -16.63
CA ALA A 150 -2.26 -15.45 -17.98
C ALA A 150 -3.38 -14.83 -18.84
N GLY A 151 -4.46 -14.31 -18.22
CA GLY A 151 -5.65 -13.91 -18.96
C GLY A 151 -6.10 -12.45 -18.82
N SER A 152 -5.63 -11.72 -17.80
CA SER A 152 -6.29 -10.45 -17.41
C SER A 152 -5.36 -9.24 -17.34
N LEU A 153 -4.04 -9.45 -17.33
CA LEU A 153 -3.09 -8.35 -17.34
C LEU A 153 -2.89 -7.87 -18.78
N ALA A 154 -3.01 -6.57 -19.03
CA ALA A 154 -2.78 -6.03 -20.36
C ALA A 154 -1.28 -5.95 -20.67
N ASP A 155 -0.90 -6.15 -21.94
CA ASP A 155 0.51 -6.07 -22.37
C ASP A 155 1.16 -4.70 -22.11
N SER A 156 0.35 -3.65 -21.95
CA SER A 156 0.79 -2.30 -21.60
C SER A 156 1.10 -2.13 -20.11
N ASP A 157 0.62 -3.01 -19.27
CA ASP A 157 0.76 -2.89 -17.82
C ASP A 157 2.15 -3.33 -17.35
N MET A 158 2.73 -2.55 -16.44
CA MET A 158 3.95 -2.92 -15.74
C MET A 158 3.56 -3.56 -14.41
N ALA A 159 4.01 -4.77 -14.16
CA ALA A 159 3.68 -5.47 -12.92
C ALA A 159 4.93 -5.96 -12.18
N ALA A 160 4.81 -6.11 -10.86
CA ALA A 160 5.80 -6.79 -10.03
C ALA A 160 5.11 -7.74 -9.05
N VAL A 161 5.78 -8.84 -8.76
CA VAL A 161 5.43 -9.81 -7.73
C VAL A 161 6.44 -9.67 -6.60
N LEU A 162 5.94 -9.41 -5.41
CA LEU A 162 6.73 -9.28 -4.17
C LEU A 162 6.18 -10.22 -3.11
N SER A 163 7.04 -10.64 -2.16
CA SER A 163 6.61 -11.26 -0.91
C SER A 163 7.32 -10.62 0.28
N PHE A 164 6.75 -10.72 1.47
CA PHE A 164 7.38 -10.20 2.69
C PHE A 164 8.71 -10.89 2.99
N SER A 165 8.87 -12.17 2.61
CA SER A 165 10.14 -12.91 2.77
C SER A 165 11.24 -12.50 1.78
N GLY A 166 10.93 -11.64 0.79
CA GLY A 166 11.92 -11.04 -0.09
C GLY A 166 11.91 -11.54 -1.55
N VAL A 167 10.93 -12.34 -1.97
CA VAL A 167 10.75 -12.61 -3.41
C VAL A 167 10.46 -11.31 -4.13
N ASN A 168 11.13 -11.06 -5.26
CA ASN A 168 10.98 -9.83 -6.04
C ASN A 168 11.25 -10.12 -7.52
N SER A 169 10.22 -10.01 -8.37
CA SER A 169 10.36 -10.15 -9.81
C SER A 169 11.01 -8.92 -10.48
N GLY A 170 11.06 -7.80 -9.78
CA GLY A 170 11.20 -6.49 -10.41
C GLY A 170 9.97 -6.11 -11.22
N MET A 171 9.90 -4.84 -11.64
CA MET A 171 8.83 -4.32 -12.49
C MET A 171 9.06 -4.81 -13.93
N THR A 172 8.05 -5.48 -14.52
CA THR A 172 8.18 -6.11 -15.85
C THR A 172 6.83 -6.24 -16.54
N ARG A 173 6.86 -6.38 -17.89
CA ARG A 173 5.70 -6.80 -18.71
C ARG A 173 5.76 -8.30 -19.06
N ASP A 174 6.82 -8.96 -18.67
CA ASP A 174 7.02 -10.39 -18.93
C ASP A 174 6.21 -11.24 -17.94
N HIS A 175 5.08 -11.76 -18.41
CA HIS A 175 4.19 -12.61 -17.61
C HIS A 175 4.87 -13.89 -17.12
N ALA A 176 5.77 -14.47 -17.91
CA ALA A 176 6.49 -15.68 -17.52
C ALA A 176 7.40 -15.41 -16.31
N LYS A 177 8.07 -14.26 -16.30
CA LYS A 177 8.89 -13.82 -15.17
C LYS A 177 8.07 -13.57 -13.90
N LEU A 178 6.85 -13.02 -14.03
CA LEU A 178 5.93 -12.84 -12.91
C LEU A 178 5.46 -14.19 -12.35
N GLN A 179 5.09 -15.13 -13.24
CA GLN A 179 4.66 -16.47 -12.83
C GLN A 179 5.79 -17.26 -12.16
N ASP A 180 7.02 -17.15 -12.67
CA ASP A 180 8.21 -17.76 -12.06
C ASP A 180 8.48 -17.19 -10.65
N ALA A 181 8.26 -15.89 -10.45
CA ALA A 181 8.37 -15.27 -9.13
C ALA A 181 7.29 -15.80 -8.18
N ILE A 182 6.02 -15.92 -8.62
CA ILE A 182 4.94 -16.49 -7.80
C ILE A 182 5.30 -17.93 -7.36
N ALA A 183 5.82 -18.76 -8.28
CA ALA A 183 6.17 -20.14 -7.99
C ALA A 183 7.30 -20.29 -6.95
N LYS A 184 8.12 -19.26 -6.77
CA LYS A 184 9.22 -19.22 -5.79
C LYS A 184 8.78 -18.84 -4.39
N ILE A 185 7.58 -18.26 -4.22
CA ILE A 185 7.06 -17.86 -2.91
C ILE A 185 6.78 -19.11 -2.08
N LYS A 186 7.26 -19.13 -0.86
CA LYS A 186 7.05 -20.23 0.10
C LYS A 186 6.66 -19.63 1.44
N VAL A 187 5.83 -20.35 2.20
CA VAL A 187 5.52 -19.94 3.56
C VAL A 187 6.79 -19.79 4.38
N GLN A 188 6.97 -18.60 4.93
CA GLN A 188 8.11 -18.21 5.78
C GLN A 188 7.61 -17.70 7.13
N SER A 189 6.54 -18.31 7.64
CA SER A 189 6.01 -17.90 8.94
C SER A 189 7.14 -17.80 9.97
N LEU A 190 7.35 -16.61 10.50
CA LEU A 190 8.25 -16.38 11.65
C LEU A 190 7.73 -17.14 12.87
N TYR A 191 6.46 -17.44 12.85
CA TYR A 191 5.71 -18.21 13.82
C TYR A 191 5.43 -19.64 13.32
N ARG A 192 6.42 -20.35 12.84
CA ARG A 192 6.29 -21.79 12.94
C ARG A 192 6.15 -22.07 14.42
N ARG A 193 4.91 -22.28 14.86
CA ARG A 193 4.66 -22.92 16.14
C ARG A 193 5.44 -24.22 16.12
N SER A 194 6.69 -24.13 16.56
CA SER A 194 7.60 -25.28 16.64
C SER A 194 7.19 -26.09 17.86
N GLY A 195 6.19 -26.96 17.65
CA GLY A 195 5.68 -27.76 18.74
C GLY A 195 4.90 -26.92 19.76
N ARG A 196 3.95 -27.52 20.35
CA ARG A 196 3.00 -26.96 21.32
C ARG A 196 3.71 -26.15 22.40
N GLU A 197 3.61 -24.81 22.30
CA GLU A 197 3.99 -23.97 23.43
C GLU A 197 2.98 -24.23 24.54
N CYS A 198 3.44 -24.23 25.77
CA CYS A 198 2.61 -24.42 26.96
C CYS A 198 2.79 -23.23 27.90
N PRO A 199 1.75 -22.44 28.17
CA PRO A 199 0.47 -22.36 27.42
C PRO A 199 0.63 -21.76 26.01
N ASP A 200 -0.30 -22.09 25.11
CA ASP A 200 -0.36 -21.53 23.76
C ASP A 200 -1.14 -20.19 23.79
N VAL A 201 -0.43 -19.09 23.89
CA VAL A 201 -0.99 -17.73 23.93
C VAL A 201 -0.69 -17.07 22.60
N ASP A 202 -1.72 -16.72 21.84
CA ASP A 202 -1.60 -15.95 20.61
C ASP A 202 -1.38 -14.45 20.87
N TYR A 203 -1.10 -13.70 19.80
CA TYR A 203 -0.83 -12.26 19.92
C TYR A 203 -2.05 -11.45 20.41
N TYR A 204 -3.27 -11.82 19.97
CA TYR A 204 -4.48 -11.13 20.43
C TYR A 204 -4.75 -11.40 21.92
N GLN A 205 -4.66 -12.66 22.34
CA GLN A 205 -4.80 -13.01 23.76
C GLN A 205 -3.72 -12.35 24.62
N ALA A 206 -2.48 -12.25 24.08
CA ALA A 206 -1.40 -11.54 24.77
C ALA A 206 -1.69 -10.05 24.95
N ASP A 207 -2.27 -9.37 23.96
CA ASP A 207 -2.72 -7.97 24.07
C ASP A 207 -3.83 -7.83 25.12
N LEU A 208 -4.81 -8.73 25.11
CA LEU A 208 -5.87 -8.75 26.11
C LEU A 208 -5.31 -8.87 27.54
N ILE A 209 -4.32 -9.73 27.74
CA ILE A 209 -3.70 -9.96 29.05
C ILE A 209 -2.83 -8.77 29.48
N GLN A 210 -1.90 -8.34 28.61
CA GLN A 210 -0.85 -7.40 28.99
C GLN A 210 -1.31 -5.93 28.92
N ASN A 211 -2.07 -5.57 27.89
CA ASN A 211 -2.46 -4.18 27.64
C ASN A 211 -3.88 -3.86 28.09
N LYS A 212 -4.81 -4.82 27.97
CA LYS A 212 -6.22 -4.62 28.34
C LYS A 212 -6.55 -5.13 29.74
N HIS A 213 -5.62 -5.85 30.38
CA HIS A 213 -5.80 -6.43 31.72
C HIS A 213 -7.10 -7.26 31.84
N ASN A 214 -7.37 -8.06 30.80
CA ASN A 214 -8.56 -8.91 30.71
C ASN A 214 -8.36 -10.17 31.57
N ASP A 215 -9.07 -10.24 32.69
CA ASP A 215 -8.97 -11.36 33.63
C ASP A 215 -9.39 -12.70 33.01
N GLN A 216 -10.40 -12.69 32.14
CA GLN A 216 -10.91 -13.91 31.49
C GLN A 216 -9.87 -14.50 30.53
N ALA A 217 -9.24 -13.66 29.69
CA ALA A 217 -8.15 -14.08 28.81
C ALA A 217 -6.95 -14.61 29.61
N PHE A 218 -6.64 -13.99 30.75
CA PHE A 218 -5.58 -14.44 31.64
C PHE A 218 -5.92 -15.79 32.32
N GLN A 219 -7.14 -15.96 32.87
CA GLN A 219 -7.56 -17.23 33.46
C GLN A 219 -7.55 -18.37 32.47
N SER A 220 -7.99 -18.13 31.22
CA SER A 220 -7.90 -19.12 30.14
C SER A 220 -6.46 -19.58 29.88
N ALA A 221 -5.49 -18.64 29.84
CA ALA A 221 -4.08 -18.98 29.67
C ALA A 221 -3.50 -19.74 30.89
N VAL A 222 -3.98 -19.43 32.11
CA VAL A 222 -3.59 -20.16 33.33
C VAL A 222 -4.14 -21.60 33.33
N ASP A 223 -5.39 -21.77 32.92
CA ASP A 223 -6.01 -23.10 32.84
C ASP A 223 -5.35 -23.96 31.75
N ASP A 224 -4.96 -23.34 30.61
CA ASP A 224 -4.16 -24.02 29.61
C ASP A 224 -2.78 -24.43 30.16
N ALA A 225 -2.09 -23.53 30.90
CA ALA A 225 -0.82 -23.84 31.53
C ALA A 225 -0.91 -24.99 32.56
N LEU A 226 -2.00 -25.05 33.33
CA LEU A 226 -2.25 -26.17 34.26
C LEU A 226 -2.37 -27.50 33.52
N ASN A 227 -3.15 -27.48 32.42
CA ASN A 227 -3.43 -28.68 31.63
C ASN A 227 -2.20 -29.14 30.84
N CYS A 228 -1.59 -28.32 30.03
CA CYS A 228 -0.48 -28.68 29.16
C CYS A 228 0.82 -28.89 29.95
N GLY A 229 1.01 -28.18 31.05
CA GLY A 229 2.17 -28.29 31.94
C GLY A 229 2.05 -29.42 33.00
N HIS A 230 0.87 -30.04 33.08
CA HIS A 230 0.55 -31.02 34.14
C HIS A 230 0.88 -30.49 35.55
N LEU A 231 0.49 -29.24 35.80
CA LEU A 231 0.84 -28.51 37.03
C LEU A 231 -0.26 -28.66 38.08
N ASP A 232 0.15 -28.97 39.33
CA ASP A 232 -0.72 -28.99 40.46
C ASP A 232 -0.78 -27.59 41.20
N MET A 233 0.16 -26.70 40.87
CA MET A 233 0.34 -25.41 41.56
C MET A 233 -0.09 -24.25 40.65
N ARG A 234 -1.22 -23.63 40.98
CA ARG A 234 -1.81 -22.52 40.23
C ARG A 234 -0.85 -21.33 40.06
N HIS A 235 -0.09 -20.96 41.12
CA HIS A 235 0.82 -19.83 41.05
C HIS A 235 1.94 -20.02 40.00
N LEU A 236 2.37 -21.26 39.77
CA LEU A 236 3.35 -21.57 38.72
C LEU A 236 2.74 -21.42 37.32
N ALA A 237 1.50 -21.88 37.14
CA ALA A 237 0.73 -21.71 35.91
C ALA A 237 0.49 -20.22 35.60
N GLU A 238 0.19 -19.40 36.61
CA GLU A 238 0.07 -17.94 36.46
C GLU A 238 1.37 -17.28 35.99
N GLN A 239 2.52 -17.71 36.52
CA GLN A 239 3.83 -17.23 36.06
C GLN A 239 4.10 -17.63 34.61
N MET A 240 3.78 -18.88 34.26
CA MET A 240 3.93 -19.38 32.88
C MET A 240 3.03 -18.61 31.91
N ALA A 241 1.76 -18.40 32.25
CA ALA A 241 0.82 -17.63 31.44
C ALA A 241 1.29 -16.18 31.21
N ARG A 242 1.76 -15.49 32.28
CA ARG A 242 2.32 -14.13 32.14
C ARG A 242 3.56 -14.11 31.24
N SER A 243 4.45 -15.09 31.39
CA SER A 243 5.66 -15.20 30.56
C SER A 243 5.33 -15.50 29.09
N ALA A 244 4.38 -16.40 28.85
CA ALA A 244 3.92 -16.71 27.48
C ALA A 244 3.28 -15.49 26.82
N ALA A 245 2.35 -14.81 27.54
CA ALA A 245 1.72 -13.59 27.04
C ALA A 245 2.75 -12.48 26.74
N SER A 246 3.76 -12.29 27.58
CA SER A 246 4.81 -11.30 27.36
C SER A 246 5.67 -11.62 26.12
N ARG A 247 6.00 -12.91 25.91
CA ARG A 247 6.72 -13.35 24.71
C ARG A 247 5.88 -13.19 23.44
N ALA A 248 4.62 -13.66 23.47
CA ALA A 248 3.71 -13.59 22.33
C ALA A 248 3.48 -12.13 21.90
N LEU A 249 3.28 -11.22 22.88
CA LEU A 249 3.14 -9.78 22.62
C LEU A 249 4.40 -9.20 21.95
N ALA A 250 5.59 -9.44 22.51
CA ALA A 250 6.83 -8.90 21.97
C ALA A 250 7.12 -9.38 20.55
N ILE A 251 6.82 -10.64 20.30
CA ILE A 251 6.99 -11.24 18.98
C ILE A 251 5.96 -10.63 17.99
N GLY A 252 4.68 -10.58 18.35
CA GLY A 252 3.63 -9.99 17.49
C GLY A 252 3.89 -8.52 17.17
N ASP A 253 4.33 -7.72 18.14
CA ASP A 253 4.71 -6.33 17.94
C ASP A 253 5.87 -6.19 16.93
N GLN A 254 6.86 -7.08 17.02
CA GLN A 254 7.99 -7.07 16.07
C GLN A 254 7.55 -7.47 14.66
N ASP A 255 6.70 -8.48 14.55
CA ASP A 255 6.17 -8.95 13.29
C ASP A 255 5.35 -7.86 12.56
N VAL A 256 4.39 -7.26 13.24
CA VAL A 256 3.59 -6.16 12.71
C VAL A 256 4.47 -4.98 12.28
N ARG A 257 5.50 -4.65 13.06
CA ARG A 257 6.45 -3.58 12.71
C ARG A 257 7.21 -3.89 11.43
N VAL A 258 7.68 -5.13 11.25
CA VAL A 258 8.36 -5.57 10.03
C VAL A 258 7.41 -5.51 8.83
N THR A 259 6.19 -6.02 8.99
CA THR A 259 5.15 -6.03 7.96
C THR A 259 4.78 -4.63 7.50
N LEU A 260 4.45 -3.73 8.43
CA LEU A 260 4.12 -2.33 8.11
C LEU A 260 5.33 -1.58 7.51
N GLY A 261 6.54 -1.87 8.00
CA GLY A 261 7.79 -1.34 7.43
C GLY A 261 7.97 -1.73 5.97
N PHE A 262 7.69 -2.99 5.64
CA PHE A 262 7.76 -3.48 4.26
C PHE A 262 6.71 -2.83 3.36
N VAL A 263 5.45 -2.75 3.80
CA VAL A 263 4.37 -2.06 3.06
C VAL A 263 4.75 -0.58 2.82
N THR A 264 5.31 0.08 3.84
CA THR A 264 5.78 1.48 3.72
C THR A 264 6.83 1.62 2.61
N GLU A 265 7.79 0.70 2.55
CA GLU A 265 8.86 0.73 1.55
C GLU A 265 8.33 0.46 0.14
N VAL A 266 7.38 -0.49 -0.01
CA VAL A 266 6.72 -0.75 -1.30
C VAL A 266 5.99 0.49 -1.79
N VAL A 267 5.17 1.13 -0.94
CA VAL A 267 4.44 2.35 -1.30
C VAL A 267 5.41 3.49 -1.66
N ARG A 268 6.53 3.64 -0.92
CA ARG A 268 7.57 4.64 -1.21
C ARG A 268 8.22 4.43 -2.58
N ARG A 269 8.53 3.18 -2.93
CA ARG A 269 9.09 2.85 -4.26
C ARG A 269 8.07 3.10 -5.36
N MET A 270 6.82 2.75 -5.14
CA MET A 270 5.75 3.03 -6.10
C MET A 270 5.54 4.54 -6.30
N ALA A 271 5.77 5.36 -5.28
CA ALA A 271 5.64 6.82 -5.35
C ALA A 271 6.52 7.47 -6.44
N SER A 272 7.65 6.85 -6.78
CA SER A 272 8.57 7.34 -7.80
C SER A 272 8.18 6.95 -9.24
N LEU A 273 7.21 6.05 -9.41
CA LEU A 273 6.76 5.59 -10.73
C LEU A 273 5.77 6.60 -11.34
N PRO A 274 5.77 6.82 -12.66
CA PRO A 274 4.76 7.64 -13.32
C PRO A 274 3.41 6.91 -13.41
N GLY A 275 2.33 7.61 -13.73
CA GLY A 275 1.03 7.01 -14.05
C GLY A 275 0.23 6.49 -12.86
N GLN A 276 -0.65 5.53 -13.11
CA GLN A 276 -1.51 4.90 -12.10
C GLN A 276 -0.75 3.81 -11.35
N ARG A 277 -0.86 3.79 -10.04
CA ARG A 277 -0.13 2.88 -9.14
C ARG A 277 -1.09 2.15 -8.25
N THR A 278 -1.09 0.82 -8.36
CA THR A 278 -1.97 -0.06 -7.56
C THR A 278 -1.13 -1.11 -6.86
N LEU A 279 -1.22 -1.15 -5.53
CA LEU A 279 -0.72 -2.24 -4.70
C LEU A 279 -1.87 -3.18 -4.39
N ILE A 280 -1.73 -4.47 -4.70
CA ILE A 280 -2.69 -5.52 -4.35
C ILE A 280 -2.02 -6.37 -3.27
N LEU A 281 -2.51 -6.22 -2.04
CA LEU A 281 -2.03 -6.97 -0.88
C LEU A 281 -2.88 -8.24 -0.72
N MET A 282 -2.24 -9.41 -0.79
CA MET A 282 -2.86 -10.72 -0.59
C MET A 282 -2.42 -11.25 0.77
N SER A 283 -3.30 -11.17 1.77
CA SER A 283 -2.99 -11.44 3.17
C SER A 283 -4.24 -11.94 3.89
N PRO A 284 -4.12 -12.70 4.98
CA PRO A 284 -5.23 -12.95 5.90
C PRO A 284 -5.51 -11.74 6.81
N GLY A 285 -4.70 -10.68 6.69
CA GLY A 285 -4.64 -9.57 7.63
C GLY A 285 -3.69 -9.82 8.78
N PHE A 286 -3.51 -8.81 9.60
CA PHE A 286 -2.67 -8.84 10.81
C PHE A 286 -3.13 -7.79 11.83
N LEU A 287 -2.90 -8.07 13.10
CA LEU A 287 -3.35 -7.19 14.19
C LEU A 287 -2.50 -5.93 14.28
N THR A 288 -3.15 -4.78 14.46
CA THR A 288 -2.51 -3.49 14.71
C THR A 288 -3.00 -2.93 16.06
N VAL A 289 -2.66 -3.61 17.15
CA VAL A 289 -3.22 -3.34 18.49
C VAL A 289 -2.42 -2.31 19.29
N VAL A 290 -1.13 -2.15 19.00
CA VAL A 290 -0.28 -1.20 19.73
C VAL A 290 -0.28 0.20 19.09
N PRO A 291 -0.12 1.30 19.87
CA PRO A 291 -0.14 2.67 19.37
C PRO A 291 0.88 2.94 18.25
N GLU A 292 2.06 2.31 18.32
CA GLU A 292 3.10 2.42 17.32
C GLU A 292 2.66 1.87 15.98
N ALA A 293 2.02 0.69 15.96
CA ALA A 293 1.47 0.07 14.74
C ALA A 293 0.35 0.93 14.13
N MET A 294 -0.52 1.52 14.96
CA MET A 294 -1.55 2.46 14.49
C MET A 294 -0.93 3.71 13.86
N THR A 295 0.17 4.21 14.42
CA THR A 295 0.92 5.35 13.86
C THR A 295 1.56 5.00 12.53
N ASP A 296 2.19 3.83 12.41
CA ASP A 296 2.83 3.36 11.18
C ASP A 296 1.79 3.12 10.09
N LYS A 297 0.64 2.51 10.41
CA LYS A 297 -0.50 2.36 9.50
C LYS A 297 -0.98 3.72 8.98
N SER A 298 -1.16 4.70 9.87
CA SER A 298 -1.56 6.05 9.47
C SER A 298 -0.54 6.70 8.53
N ARG A 299 0.75 6.50 8.78
CA ARG A 299 1.84 6.99 7.92
C ARG A 299 1.82 6.36 6.52
N ILE A 300 1.47 5.06 6.43
CA ILE A 300 1.30 4.38 5.13
C ILE A 300 0.16 5.01 4.34
N LEU A 301 -0.99 5.25 4.99
CA LEU A 301 -2.13 5.91 4.37
C LEU A 301 -1.80 7.32 3.88
N ASP A 302 -1.05 8.09 4.68
CA ASP A 302 -0.56 9.42 4.29
C ASP A 302 0.35 9.35 3.06
N LEU A 303 1.32 8.46 3.09
CA LEU A 303 2.27 8.29 2.00
C LEU A 303 1.58 7.84 0.71
N ALA A 304 0.67 6.87 0.80
CA ALA A 304 -0.12 6.40 -0.33
C ALA A 304 -0.99 7.52 -0.90
N ALA A 305 -1.61 8.31 -0.03
CA ALA A 305 -2.42 9.46 -0.41
C ALA A 305 -1.61 10.53 -1.14
N GLN A 306 -0.48 10.95 -0.58
CA GLN A 306 0.40 11.96 -1.18
C GLN A 306 0.98 11.51 -2.50
N SER A 307 1.23 10.21 -2.64
CA SER A 307 1.85 9.61 -3.82
C SER A 307 0.83 9.09 -4.84
N ASN A 308 -0.47 9.23 -4.61
CA ASN A 308 -1.53 8.68 -5.44
C ASN A 308 -1.35 7.16 -5.71
N VAL A 309 -0.98 6.42 -4.68
CA VAL A 309 -0.93 4.95 -4.69
C VAL A 309 -2.24 4.42 -4.13
N THR A 310 -2.94 3.60 -4.89
CA THR A 310 -4.14 2.89 -4.44
C THR A 310 -3.72 1.54 -3.85
N ILE A 311 -4.14 1.25 -2.64
CA ILE A 311 -3.95 -0.06 -2.02
C ILE A 311 -5.28 -0.80 -2.09
N SER A 312 -5.30 -1.93 -2.79
CA SER A 312 -6.39 -2.89 -2.76
C SER A 312 -5.94 -4.13 -1.98
N ALA A 313 -6.87 -4.81 -1.37
CA ALA A 313 -6.57 -5.96 -0.53
C ALA A 313 -7.44 -7.16 -0.91
N LEU A 314 -6.85 -8.36 -0.84
CA LEU A 314 -7.54 -9.63 -1.03
C LEU A 314 -7.29 -10.50 0.20
N ASP A 315 -8.38 -10.91 0.87
CA ASP A 315 -8.29 -11.96 1.87
C ASP A 315 -8.01 -13.30 1.18
N ALA A 316 -6.80 -13.77 1.36
CA ALA A 316 -6.31 -14.95 0.66
C ALA A 316 -6.77 -16.28 1.30
N ARG A 317 -7.46 -16.22 2.45
CA ARG A 317 -8.07 -17.42 3.08
C ARG A 317 -9.31 -17.91 2.32
N GLY A 318 -9.91 -17.04 1.53
CA GLY A 318 -11.15 -17.33 0.83
C GLY A 318 -12.37 -17.27 1.75
N LEU A 319 -13.25 -18.27 1.64
CA LEU A 319 -14.37 -18.46 2.57
C LEU A 319 -13.90 -19.26 3.76
N TYR A 320 -13.94 -18.69 4.92
CA TYR A 320 -13.54 -19.35 6.17
C TYR A 320 -14.69 -19.35 7.19
N THR A 321 -14.64 -20.30 8.11
CA THR A 321 -15.54 -20.33 9.27
C THR A 321 -14.85 -19.69 10.45
N THR A 322 -15.62 -19.02 11.31
CA THR A 322 -15.15 -18.48 12.59
C THR A 322 -15.00 -19.58 13.66
N GLU A 323 -15.38 -20.82 13.31
CA GLU A 323 -15.20 -21.98 14.17
C GLU A 323 -13.73 -22.44 14.11
N LEU A 324 -13.18 -22.83 15.25
CA LEU A 324 -11.83 -23.39 15.33
C LEU A 324 -11.73 -24.67 14.48
N ASP A 325 -10.72 -24.72 13.60
CA ASP A 325 -10.43 -25.90 12.81
C ASP A 325 -10.01 -27.07 13.75
N ALA A 326 -10.37 -28.29 13.40
CA ALA A 326 -9.99 -29.48 14.14
C ALA A 326 -8.47 -29.65 14.29
N SER A 327 -7.67 -29.03 13.43
CA SER A 327 -6.21 -28.96 13.53
C SER A 327 -5.71 -27.91 14.53
N GLU A 328 -6.51 -26.89 14.79
CA GLU A 328 -6.26 -25.83 15.79
C GLU A 328 -6.80 -26.25 17.15
N GLN A 329 -7.77 -27.14 17.18
CA GLN A 329 -8.20 -27.86 18.37
C GLN A 329 -7.07 -28.77 18.88
N GLY A 330 -5.93 -28.18 19.21
CA GLY A 330 -4.87 -28.88 19.90
C GLY A 330 -5.44 -29.53 21.16
N ALA A 331 -4.93 -30.69 21.54
CA ALA A 331 -5.36 -31.58 22.62
C ALA A 331 -5.53 -30.91 24.01
N HIS A 332 -5.74 -29.61 24.07
CA HIS A 332 -5.50 -28.81 25.22
C HIS A 332 -6.73 -28.46 26.03
N THR A 333 -7.97 -28.59 25.55
CA THR A 333 -9.03 -28.26 26.50
C THR A 333 -10.43 -28.69 26.03
N THR A 334 -10.90 -29.78 26.52
CA THR A 334 -12.34 -30.06 26.60
C THR A 334 -13.13 -29.01 27.41
N MET A 335 -12.48 -28.22 28.24
CA MET A 335 -13.13 -27.28 29.14
C MET A 335 -13.21 -25.85 28.58
N ALA A 336 -12.19 -25.33 27.88
CA ALA A 336 -12.24 -24.00 27.22
C ALA A 336 -13.18 -24.00 25.99
N LEU A 337 -13.27 -25.10 25.27
CA LEU A 337 -14.28 -25.29 24.21
C LEU A 337 -15.71 -25.27 24.75
N GLN A 338 -15.93 -25.70 26.01
CA GLN A 338 -17.25 -25.66 26.66
C GLN A 338 -17.69 -24.25 27.05
N THR A 339 -16.76 -23.30 27.27
CA THR A 339 -17.11 -21.92 27.67
C THR A 339 -17.42 -21.01 26.49
N GLY A 340 -17.09 -21.40 25.27
CA GLY A 340 -17.26 -20.56 24.07
C GLY A 340 -16.29 -19.38 23.98
N ASP A 341 -15.47 -19.16 25.00
CA ASP A 341 -14.59 -17.99 25.11
C ASP A 341 -13.45 -18.03 24.10
N GLU A 342 -12.92 -19.22 23.81
CA GLU A 342 -11.85 -19.41 22.84
C GLU A 342 -12.37 -19.14 21.42
N SER A 343 -13.54 -19.67 21.07
CA SER A 343 -14.19 -19.41 19.79
C SER A 343 -14.49 -17.93 19.61
N GLN A 344 -14.94 -17.24 20.67
CA GLN A 344 -15.19 -15.80 20.59
C GLN A 344 -13.88 -15.01 20.38
N ARG A 345 -12.82 -15.31 21.13
CA ARG A 345 -11.51 -14.67 20.93
C ARG A 345 -10.96 -14.91 19.54
N HIS A 346 -11.09 -16.13 19.02
CA HIS A 346 -10.68 -16.46 17.65
C HIS A 346 -11.45 -15.62 16.63
N SER A 347 -12.77 -15.54 16.74
CA SER A 347 -13.63 -14.71 15.89
C SER A 347 -13.25 -13.22 15.96
N ASP A 348 -13.03 -12.70 17.18
CA ASP A 348 -12.62 -11.30 17.39
C ASP A 348 -11.24 -11.03 16.78
N SER A 349 -10.27 -11.94 16.95
CA SER A 349 -8.94 -11.85 16.35
C SER A 349 -9.01 -11.82 14.83
N MET A 350 -9.81 -12.71 14.23
CA MET A 350 -10.00 -12.75 12.78
C MET A 350 -10.59 -11.45 12.23
N SER A 351 -11.60 -10.92 12.89
CA SER A 351 -12.22 -9.64 12.51
C SER A 351 -11.24 -8.47 12.59
N LEU A 352 -10.45 -8.40 13.66
CA LEU A 352 -9.44 -7.35 13.84
C LEU A 352 -8.27 -7.47 12.85
N ASN A 353 -7.93 -8.69 12.43
CA ASN A 353 -6.94 -8.91 11.37
C ASN A 353 -7.41 -8.33 10.03
N GLU A 354 -8.70 -8.46 9.70
CA GLU A 354 -9.27 -7.91 8.46
C GLU A 354 -9.37 -6.39 8.46
N ASP A 355 -9.53 -5.78 9.62
CA ASP A 355 -9.72 -4.33 9.73
C ASP A 355 -8.58 -3.55 9.07
N VAL A 356 -7.33 -3.99 9.22
CA VAL A 356 -6.18 -3.34 8.59
C VAL A 356 -6.26 -3.38 7.06
N MET A 357 -6.75 -4.50 6.50
CA MET A 357 -6.93 -4.69 5.06
C MET A 357 -8.01 -3.75 4.51
N ALA A 358 -9.15 -3.69 5.23
CA ALA A 358 -10.26 -2.79 4.91
C ALA A 358 -9.82 -1.32 5.01
N GLU A 359 -9.08 -0.95 6.07
CA GLU A 359 -8.59 0.42 6.27
C GLU A 359 -7.61 0.86 5.16
N PHE A 360 -6.68 0.01 4.74
CA PHE A 360 -5.78 0.31 3.62
C PHE A 360 -6.54 0.53 2.31
N ALA A 361 -7.50 -0.35 2.02
CA ALA A 361 -8.32 -0.22 0.82
C ALA A 361 -9.17 1.06 0.87
N ASP A 362 -9.95 1.24 1.93
CA ASP A 362 -10.85 2.37 2.10
C ASP A 362 -10.12 3.72 2.14
N GLY A 363 -8.99 3.77 2.86
CA GLY A 363 -8.20 4.98 3.03
C GLY A 363 -7.53 5.48 1.75
N THR A 364 -7.29 4.59 0.78
CA THR A 364 -6.61 4.90 -0.48
C THR A 364 -7.52 4.87 -1.71
N GLY A 365 -8.82 4.54 -1.53
CA GLY A 365 -9.78 4.39 -2.64
C GLY A 365 -9.63 3.08 -3.41
N GLY A 366 -9.03 2.08 -2.80
CA GLY A 366 -8.96 0.71 -3.28
C GLY A 366 -10.20 -0.12 -2.93
N THR A 367 -10.11 -1.41 -3.17
CA THR A 367 -11.17 -2.39 -2.86
C THR A 367 -10.63 -3.47 -1.94
N PHE A 368 -11.38 -3.82 -0.91
CA PHE A 368 -11.15 -5.01 -0.12
C PHE A 368 -12.04 -6.14 -0.60
N PHE A 369 -11.43 -7.20 -1.15
CA PHE A 369 -12.11 -8.42 -1.59
C PHE A 369 -11.91 -9.50 -0.54
N HIS A 370 -13.01 -9.96 0.06
CA HIS A 370 -12.98 -10.92 1.16
C HIS A 370 -14.20 -11.83 1.12
N ASN A 371 -14.21 -12.84 1.96
CA ASN A 371 -15.32 -13.78 2.15
C ASN A 371 -15.79 -14.44 0.84
N SER A 372 -14.84 -14.91 0.03
CA SER A 372 -15.14 -15.55 -1.26
C SER A 372 -14.04 -16.53 -1.67
N ASN A 373 -14.42 -17.73 -2.10
CA ASN A 373 -13.51 -18.72 -2.67
C ASN A 373 -13.10 -18.43 -4.12
N ASP A 374 -13.74 -17.44 -4.77
CA ASP A 374 -13.36 -17.00 -6.12
C ASP A 374 -12.17 -16.01 -6.06
N LEU A 375 -11.02 -16.51 -5.61
CA LEU A 375 -9.79 -15.70 -5.50
C LEU A 375 -9.31 -15.21 -6.87
N GLU A 376 -9.53 -16.02 -7.93
CA GLU A 376 -9.16 -15.63 -9.30
C GLU A 376 -9.99 -14.42 -9.76
N GLY A 377 -11.32 -14.52 -9.69
CA GLY A 377 -12.22 -13.41 -10.02
C GLY A 377 -12.01 -12.19 -9.13
N GLY A 378 -11.66 -12.41 -7.85
CA GLY A 378 -11.26 -11.35 -6.92
C GLY A 378 -10.01 -10.61 -7.40
N LEU A 379 -8.93 -11.33 -7.69
CA LEU A 379 -7.68 -10.75 -8.21
C LEU A 379 -7.89 -10.05 -9.55
N GLN A 380 -8.68 -10.66 -10.45
CA GLN A 380 -9.06 -10.07 -11.73
C GLN A 380 -9.72 -8.72 -11.54
N LYS A 381 -10.71 -8.64 -10.64
CA LYS A 381 -11.42 -7.42 -10.30
C LYS A 381 -10.51 -6.36 -9.67
N LEU A 382 -9.57 -6.75 -8.80
CA LEU A 382 -8.61 -5.84 -8.17
C LEU A 382 -7.54 -5.34 -9.15
N ALA A 383 -7.14 -6.20 -10.10
CA ALA A 383 -6.16 -5.88 -11.13
C ALA A 383 -6.78 -5.20 -12.36
N GLU A 384 -8.11 -5.27 -12.52
CA GLU A 384 -8.79 -4.66 -13.66
C GLU A 384 -8.60 -3.14 -13.66
N ALA A 385 -8.13 -2.60 -14.79
CA ALA A 385 -8.09 -1.16 -14.95
C ALA A 385 -9.51 -0.63 -15.08
N PRO A 386 -9.92 0.34 -14.29
CA PRO A 386 -11.16 1.03 -14.56
C PRO A 386 -11.08 1.69 -15.93
N GLU A 387 -12.13 1.52 -16.74
CA GLU A 387 -12.20 2.09 -18.10
C GLU A 387 -12.15 3.62 -18.06
N TYR A 388 -12.76 4.19 -17.02
CA TYR A 388 -12.77 5.64 -16.76
C TYR A 388 -12.42 5.91 -15.30
N VAL A 389 -11.50 6.86 -15.08
CA VAL A 389 -11.18 7.42 -13.77
C VAL A 389 -11.41 8.93 -13.82
N TYR A 390 -12.29 9.42 -12.99
CA TYR A 390 -12.51 10.85 -12.78
C TYR A 390 -11.53 11.33 -11.72
N LEU A 391 -10.67 12.30 -12.06
CA LEU A 391 -9.79 12.94 -11.10
C LEU A 391 -10.42 14.26 -10.68
N LEU A 392 -10.84 14.32 -9.41
CA LEU A 392 -11.31 15.54 -8.77
C LEU A 392 -10.15 16.16 -8.00
N GLU A 393 -10.00 17.47 -8.04
CA GLU A 393 -9.02 18.19 -7.24
C GLU A 393 -9.71 18.98 -6.13
N LEU A 394 -9.27 18.77 -4.91
CA LEU A 394 -9.65 19.55 -3.73
C LEU A 394 -8.52 20.54 -3.41
N SER A 395 -8.79 21.84 -3.50
CA SER A 395 -7.82 22.86 -3.05
C SER A 395 -7.70 22.85 -1.53
N LEU A 396 -6.46 22.80 -1.03
CA LEU A 396 -6.18 22.86 0.42
C LEU A 396 -6.16 24.28 0.98
N GLU A 397 -6.37 25.32 0.15
CA GLU A 397 -6.35 26.72 0.58
C GLU A 397 -7.45 27.05 1.59
N ASN A 398 -8.62 26.40 1.45
CA ASN A 398 -9.80 26.61 2.30
C ASN A 398 -10.02 25.51 3.32
N VAL A 399 -9.06 24.61 3.47
CA VAL A 399 -9.15 23.46 4.37
C VAL A 399 -8.29 23.72 5.62
N LYS A 400 -8.78 23.27 6.76
CA LYS A 400 -8.03 23.38 8.01
C LYS A 400 -6.76 22.52 7.95
N GLN A 401 -5.60 23.15 7.99
CA GLN A 401 -4.29 22.51 8.03
C GLN A 401 -3.95 22.12 9.48
N ASP A 402 -4.48 21.01 9.95
CA ASP A 402 -4.35 20.58 11.35
C ASP A 402 -3.52 19.31 11.56
N GLY A 403 -2.98 18.75 10.47
CA GLY A 403 -2.18 17.52 10.53
C GLY A 403 -2.99 16.27 10.86
N THR A 404 -4.33 16.34 10.78
CA THR A 404 -5.21 15.23 11.12
C THR A 404 -5.87 14.61 9.88
N TYR A 405 -6.46 13.43 10.07
CA TYR A 405 -7.22 12.76 9.01
C TYR A 405 -8.55 13.48 8.75
N HIS A 406 -8.78 13.86 7.49
CA HIS A 406 -10.03 14.44 7.00
C HIS A 406 -10.81 13.41 6.20
N ARG A 407 -12.01 13.11 6.64
CA ARG A 407 -12.91 12.20 5.91
C ARG A 407 -13.46 12.89 4.68
N LEU A 408 -13.25 12.27 3.50
CA LEU A 408 -13.85 12.69 2.24
C LEU A 408 -15.10 11.87 1.93
N LYS A 409 -16.07 12.52 1.29
CA LYS A 409 -17.23 11.85 0.72
C LYS A 409 -17.49 12.43 -0.66
N VAL A 410 -17.58 11.57 -1.66
CA VAL A 410 -17.98 11.94 -3.02
C VAL A 410 -19.41 11.46 -3.23
N LYS A 411 -20.22 12.32 -3.83
CA LYS A 411 -21.57 11.99 -4.31
C LYS A 411 -21.69 12.32 -5.78
N VAL A 412 -22.57 11.64 -6.47
CA VAL A 412 -23.00 11.94 -7.83
C VAL A 412 -24.52 12.13 -7.82
N ASP A 413 -25.01 13.11 -8.57
CA ASP A 413 -26.43 13.49 -8.61
C ASP A 413 -27.30 12.53 -9.47
N GLN A 414 -26.80 11.31 -9.74
CA GLN A 414 -27.54 10.28 -10.48
C GLN A 414 -27.78 9.06 -9.61
N ASP A 415 -29.00 8.55 -9.63
CA ASP A 415 -29.39 7.34 -8.90
C ASP A 415 -28.80 6.08 -9.54
N ASN A 416 -28.68 5.01 -8.72
CA ASN A 416 -28.22 3.69 -9.14
C ASN A 416 -26.74 3.61 -9.61
N LEU A 417 -25.90 4.59 -9.27
CA LEU A 417 -24.47 4.53 -9.50
C LEU A 417 -23.72 4.08 -8.25
N LYS A 418 -22.72 3.20 -8.46
CA LYS A 418 -21.77 2.78 -7.44
C LYS A 418 -20.49 3.58 -7.63
N LEU A 419 -20.09 4.31 -6.58
CA LEU A 419 -18.87 5.09 -6.57
C LEU A 419 -17.82 4.39 -5.74
N GLN A 420 -16.62 4.37 -6.28
CA GLN A 420 -15.40 4.00 -5.57
C GLN A 420 -14.47 5.22 -5.57
N ALA A 421 -14.16 5.74 -4.40
CA ALA A 421 -13.29 6.90 -4.22
C ALA A 421 -12.57 6.78 -2.88
N ARG A 422 -11.42 7.43 -2.75
CA ARG A 422 -10.73 7.49 -1.46
C ARG A 422 -11.61 8.13 -0.39
N ARG A 423 -11.60 7.56 0.81
CA ARG A 423 -12.47 8.00 1.90
C ARG A 423 -11.90 9.14 2.74
N GLY A 424 -10.66 9.55 2.48
CA GLY A 424 -10.05 10.66 3.22
C GLY A 424 -8.63 10.95 2.80
N TYR A 425 -8.04 11.91 3.49
CA TYR A 425 -6.64 12.33 3.34
C TYR A 425 -6.16 12.92 4.66
N PHE A 426 -4.84 12.99 4.83
CA PHE A 426 -4.27 13.73 5.95
C PHE A 426 -4.01 15.19 5.53
N ALA A 427 -4.61 16.11 6.27
CA ALA A 427 -4.37 17.53 6.06
C ALA A 427 -2.90 17.87 6.39
N PRO A 428 -2.26 18.81 5.67
CA PRO A 428 -0.93 19.26 6.04
C PRO A 428 -0.92 19.77 7.49
N ALA A 429 0.13 19.49 8.21
CA ALA A 429 0.34 20.12 9.51
C ALA A 429 0.71 21.59 9.30
N PRO A 430 0.27 22.51 10.19
CA PRO A 430 0.67 23.90 10.12
C PRO A 430 2.21 24.00 10.19
N GLU A 431 2.82 24.77 9.29
CA GLU A 431 4.26 25.02 9.34
C GLU A 431 4.61 25.60 10.73
N LYS A 432 5.38 24.85 11.52
CA LYS A 432 5.96 25.41 12.74
C LYS A 432 6.91 26.52 12.29
N ASN A 433 6.49 27.79 12.45
CA ASN A 433 7.37 28.91 12.26
C ASN A 433 8.61 28.66 13.12
N LYS A 434 9.74 28.36 12.47
CA LYS A 434 11.05 28.38 13.13
C LYS A 434 11.28 29.86 13.53
N LYS A 435 11.03 30.13 14.81
CA LYS A 435 11.51 31.37 15.44
C LYS A 435 13.00 31.29 15.65
#